data_c07518a6a8ce25f982f46bc9d7db0b15
#
_entry.id   c07518a6a8ce25f982f46bc9d7db0b15
#
_cell.length_a   1.000
_cell.length_b   1.000
_cell.length_c   1.000
_cell.angle_alpha   90.00
_cell.angle_beta   90.00
_cell.angle_gamma   90.00
#
_symmetry.space_group_name_H-M   'P 1'
#
loop_
_entity.id
_entity.type
_entity.pdbx_description
1 polymer ?
#
loop_
_entity_poly.entity_id
_entity_poly.type
_entity_poly.pdbx_seq_one_letter_code
_entity_poly.pdbx_strand_id
1 'polypeptide(L)'
;WEQRVELMRDAIIYNRNNPSILFYECGNKAISREHMIEMKAVRNKYDPFGGRAIGSREMLDIREAEYGGEMLYINRSEHHPMWATEYCRDEGLRKYWDEYSYPFHKEGDGPLYKGQPATDYNRNQDELAITMIARWYDYWRERPGTGNRVSSGGTKIIFSDTNTHYRGAENYRRSGVTDAMRIEKDAFYAHQVMWDGWVDTEKDQTYIIGHWNYPDNTVKPVQVVSTGEEVELFLNGNSLGKGKRQYNFLFTFDNVAFKPGKLEAVSYNKAGKEISRYAVNTAGEPASLKLTAIQNPEGFHADGADMALIQVEVVDKDGKR
;
A
#
# COMPACT_ATOMS: atom_id res chain seq x y z
N TRP A 1 30.25 17.44 1.68
CA TRP A 1 29.10 18.20 2.19
C TRP A 1 28.73 19.36 1.25
N GLU A 2 29.68 20.14 0.79
CA GLU A 2 29.46 21.28 -0.13
C GLU A 2 28.55 20.94 -1.31
N GLN A 3 28.81 19.82 -1.94
CA GLN A 3 27.95 19.34 -3.05
C GLN A 3 26.48 19.14 -2.63
N ARG A 4 26.21 18.68 -1.39
CA ARG A 4 24.85 18.58 -0.89
C ARG A 4 24.17 19.92 -0.71
N VAL A 5 24.91 20.90 -0.24
CA VAL A 5 24.42 22.28 -0.09
C VAL A 5 24.08 22.87 -1.46
N GLU A 6 24.93 22.66 -2.47
CA GLU A 6 24.65 23.09 -3.84
C GLU A 6 23.42 22.41 -4.42
N LEU A 7 23.30 21.10 -4.28
CA LEU A 7 22.12 20.36 -4.76
C LEU A 7 20.84 20.85 -4.07
N MET A 8 20.86 21.10 -2.76
CA MET A 8 19.71 21.65 -2.05
C MET A 8 19.35 23.05 -2.53
N ARG A 9 20.34 23.91 -2.72
CA ARG A 9 20.15 25.24 -3.30
C ARG A 9 19.45 25.16 -4.65
N ASP A 10 19.97 24.34 -5.53
CA ASP A 10 19.45 24.22 -6.90
C ASP A 10 18.05 23.58 -6.90
N ALA A 11 17.81 22.59 -6.05
CA ALA A 11 16.48 22.01 -5.87
C ALA A 11 15.46 23.05 -5.37
N ILE A 12 15.83 23.88 -4.42
CA ILE A 12 14.98 24.97 -3.92
C ILE A 12 14.69 25.99 -5.02
N ILE A 13 15.72 26.47 -5.71
CA ILE A 13 15.57 27.46 -6.80
C ILE A 13 14.65 26.92 -7.90
N TYR A 14 14.82 25.66 -8.26
CA TYR A 14 14.02 25.02 -9.31
C TYR A 14 12.55 24.84 -8.89
N ASN A 15 12.29 24.49 -7.64
CA ASN A 15 10.97 24.09 -7.17
C ASN A 15 10.19 25.18 -6.42
N ARG A 16 10.82 26.27 -5.96
CA ARG A 16 10.20 27.25 -5.05
C ARG A 16 8.92 27.93 -5.59
N ASN A 17 8.75 27.98 -6.90
CA ASN A 17 7.56 28.55 -7.55
C ASN A 17 6.45 27.50 -7.79
N ASN A 18 6.72 26.24 -7.42
CA ASN A 18 5.72 25.18 -7.56
C ASN A 18 4.85 25.12 -6.29
N PRO A 19 3.55 25.40 -6.37
CA PRO A 19 2.66 25.40 -5.21
C PRO A 19 2.44 24.01 -4.60
N SER A 20 2.76 22.92 -5.31
CA SER A 20 2.64 21.55 -4.82
C SER A 20 3.78 21.15 -3.86
N ILE A 21 4.84 21.94 -3.73
CA ILE A 21 5.92 21.68 -2.78
C ILE A 21 5.48 22.12 -1.39
N LEU A 22 5.43 21.19 -0.45
CA LEU A 22 5.05 21.44 0.94
C LEU A 22 6.25 21.69 1.84
N PHE A 23 7.32 20.93 1.64
CA PHE A 23 8.54 21.01 2.45
C PHE A 23 9.75 20.48 1.69
N TYR A 24 10.95 20.71 2.23
CA TYR A 24 12.21 20.24 1.67
C TYR A 24 12.88 19.21 2.59
N GLU A 25 13.35 18.12 2.03
CA GLU A 25 14.07 17.07 2.76
C GLU A 25 15.56 17.08 2.38
N CYS A 26 16.43 17.24 3.39
CA CYS A 26 17.87 17.42 3.20
C CYS A 26 18.64 16.11 3.00
N GLY A 27 18.01 14.96 3.22
CA GLY A 27 18.68 13.68 3.02
C GLY A 27 17.95 12.46 3.57
N ASN A 28 18.42 11.30 3.10
CA ASN A 28 17.92 9.97 3.46
C ASN A 28 18.45 9.47 4.83
N LYS A 29 19.18 10.28 5.56
CA LYS A 29 19.75 10.01 6.88
C LYS A 29 19.77 11.28 7.69
N ALA A 30 19.92 11.14 9.02
CA ALA A 30 20.22 12.27 9.87
C ALA A 30 21.45 13.01 9.39
N ILE A 31 21.42 14.33 9.51
CA ILE A 31 22.57 15.22 9.34
C ILE A 31 22.89 15.85 10.69
N SER A 32 24.07 16.43 10.84
CA SER A 32 24.43 17.10 12.10
C SER A 32 23.55 18.35 12.32
N ARG A 33 23.52 18.81 13.56
CA ARG A 33 22.84 20.06 13.93
C ARG A 33 23.35 21.25 13.13
N GLU A 34 24.65 21.38 12.98
CA GLU A 34 25.34 22.45 12.23
C GLU A 34 24.92 22.40 10.76
N HIS A 35 24.91 21.22 10.18
CA HIS A 35 24.46 21.03 8.81
C HIS A 35 22.96 21.35 8.63
N MET A 36 22.11 21.08 9.62
CA MET A 36 20.70 21.47 9.55
C MET A 36 20.52 22.98 9.58
N ILE A 37 21.32 23.68 10.41
CA ILE A 37 21.35 25.15 10.46
C ILE A 37 21.75 25.74 9.09
N GLU A 38 22.76 25.16 8.46
CA GLU A 38 23.21 25.57 7.13
C GLU A 38 22.14 25.35 6.07
N MET A 39 21.52 24.17 6.03
CA MET A 39 20.41 23.87 5.11
C MET A 39 19.22 24.80 5.29
N LYS A 40 18.90 25.14 6.54
CA LYS A 40 17.86 26.12 6.86
C LYS A 40 18.22 27.53 6.37
N ALA A 41 19.50 27.92 6.48
CA ALA A 41 19.98 29.19 5.92
C ALA A 41 19.87 29.22 4.40
N VAL A 42 20.18 28.12 3.72
CA VAL A 42 19.98 27.99 2.26
C VAL A 42 18.51 28.17 1.90
N ARG A 43 17.57 27.46 2.57
CA ARG A 43 16.13 27.64 2.34
C ARG A 43 15.72 29.10 2.56
N ASN A 44 16.09 29.70 3.68
CA ASN A 44 15.73 31.08 4.00
C ASN A 44 16.22 32.10 2.97
N LYS A 45 17.39 31.83 2.35
CA LYS A 45 17.95 32.68 1.31
C LYS A 45 17.23 32.57 -0.04
N TYR A 46 16.89 31.34 -0.44
CA TYR A 46 16.41 31.07 -1.79
C TYR A 46 14.88 30.85 -1.90
N ASP A 47 14.21 30.59 -0.78
CA ASP A 47 12.74 30.51 -0.69
C ASP A 47 12.21 31.25 0.57
N PRO A 48 12.47 32.58 0.68
CA PRO A 48 12.16 33.32 1.89
C PRO A 48 10.66 33.50 2.16
N PHE A 49 9.83 33.37 1.12
CA PHE A 49 8.40 33.64 1.19
C PHE A 49 7.53 32.37 1.07
N GLY A 50 8.11 31.22 0.77
CA GLY A 50 7.38 30.00 0.52
C GLY A 50 6.74 29.38 1.76
N GLY A 51 7.24 29.71 2.96
CA GLY A 51 6.75 29.17 4.22
C GLY A 51 6.96 27.65 4.37
N ARG A 52 7.76 27.04 3.51
CA ARG A 52 7.98 25.59 3.45
C ARG A 52 8.91 25.14 4.55
N ALA A 53 8.50 24.13 5.30
CA ALA A 53 9.36 23.52 6.32
C ALA A 53 10.57 22.83 5.69
N ILE A 54 11.65 22.75 6.45
CA ILE A 54 12.86 22.02 6.06
C ILE A 54 13.30 21.08 7.18
N GLY A 55 13.65 19.87 6.83
CA GLY A 55 14.11 18.84 7.76
C GLY A 55 14.88 17.74 7.06
N SER A 56 15.11 16.66 7.76
CA SER A 56 15.71 15.45 7.22
C SER A 56 15.17 14.22 7.92
N ARG A 57 15.40 13.06 7.35
CA ARG A 57 15.03 11.80 7.97
C ARG A 57 15.84 11.58 9.27
N GLU A 58 15.22 10.95 10.27
CA GLU A 58 15.83 10.63 11.57
C GLU A 58 16.25 11.87 12.40
N MET A 59 15.56 13.01 12.20
CA MET A 59 15.87 14.27 12.90
C MET A 59 14.77 14.75 13.85
N LEU A 60 14.00 13.86 14.40
CA LEU A 60 12.89 14.19 15.29
C LEU A 60 13.36 14.88 16.60
N ASP A 61 14.59 14.63 17.03
CA ASP A 61 15.16 15.18 18.26
C ASP A 61 16.02 16.44 18.03
N ILE A 62 16.17 16.89 16.78
CA ILE A 62 16.98 18.05 16.42
C ILE A 62 16.09 19.27 16.27
N ARG A 63 16.18 20.20 17.21
CA ARG A 63 15.33 21.40 17.29
C ARG A 63 15.41 22.33 16.10
N GLU A 64 16.52 22.32 15.37
CA GLU A 64 16.76 23.15 14.20
C GLU A 64 16.01 22.63 12.97
N ALA A 65 15.65 21.36 12.91
CA ALA A 65 14.73 20.83 11.92
C ALA A 65 13.30 21.34 12.21
N GLU A 66 12.55 21.64 11.18
CA GLU A 66 11.16 22.13 11.31
C GLU A 66 10.15 21.00 11.20
N TYR A 67 10.58 19.83 10.72
CA TYR A 67 9.90 18.56 10.80
C TYR A 67 10.93 17.43 10.90
N GLY A 68 10.48 16.26 11.33
CA GLY A 68 11.30 15.05 11.32
C GLY A 68 10.74 14.01 10.36
N GLY A 69 11.58 13.51 9.46
CA GLY A 69 11.28 12.33 8.65
C GLY A 69 11.49 11.04 9.45
N GLU A 70 10.63 10.06 9.28
CA GLU A 70 10.81 8.71 9.82
C GLU A 70 10.54 7.68 8.73
N MET A 71 11.19 6.52 8.79
CA MET A 71 11.11 5.56 7.72
C MET A 71 9.96 4.56 7.91
N LEU A 72 10.08 3.69 8.88
CA LEU A 72 9.16 2.56 9.06
C LEU A 72 8.39 2.64 10.35
N TYR A 73 8.96 3.30 11.30
CA TYR A 73 8.52 3.23 12.67
C TYR A 73 7.95 4.55 13.08
N ILE A 74 6.89 4.37 13.64
CA ILE A 74 6.13 5.39 14.20
C ILE A 74 6.79 5.78 15.48
N ASN A 75 7.32 7.01 15.49
CA ASN A 75 7.22 7.77 16.65
C ASN A 75 8.32 7.73 17.69
N ARG A 76 9.11 8.74 17.60
CA ARG A 76 9.94 9.17 18.72
C ARG A 76 9.86 10.67 18.98
N SER A 77 9.05 11.41 18.23
CA SER A 77 9.04 12.86 18.34
C SER A 77 7.97 13.36 19.27
N GLU A 78 8.39 14.16 20.23
CA GLU A 78 7.53 14.98 21.07
C GLU A 78 7.59 16.47 20.69
N HIS A 79 8.46 16.87 19.73
CA HIS A 79 8.83 18.25 19.50
C HIS A 79 8.55 18.78 18.10
N HIS A 80 8.49 17.89 17.10
CA HIS A 80 8.33 18.27 15.70
C HIS A 80 7.19 17.51 15.04
N PRO A 81 6.55 18.09 14.02
CA PRO A 81 5.70 17.36 13.11
C PRO A 81 6.49 16.18 12.52
N MET A 82 5.89 14.99 12.52
CA MET A 82 6.48 13.81 11.93
C MET A 82 5.87 13.54 10.55
N TRP A 83 6.73 13.35 9.56
CA TRP A 83 6.33 12.87 8.26
C TRP A 83 6.99 11.51 8.01
N ALA A 84 6.20 10.46 7.75
CA ALA A 84 6.76 9.18 7.37
C ALA A 84 7.22 9.23 5.91
N THR A 85 8.52 9.32 5.72
CA THR A 85 9.12 9.44 4.39
C THR A 85 9.12 8.12 3.62
N GLU A 86 8.97 7.00 4.32
CA GLU A 86 8.96 5.65 3.77
C GLU A 86 8.10 4.71 4.62
N TYR A 87 6.79 4.81 4.62
CA TYR A 87 6.01 3.83 5.39
C TYR A 87 5.66 2.57 4.58
N CYS A 88 5.51 1.42 5.29
CA CYS A 88 5.10 0.13 4.71
C CYS A 88 5.96 -0.34 3.55
N ARG A 89 7.27 -0.45 3.76
CA ARG A 89 8.21 -0.94 2.75
C ARG A 89 8.38 -2.46 2.70
N ASP A 90 7.46 -3.21 3.27
CA ASP A 90 7.50 -4.67 3.22
C ASP A 90 7.44 -5.18 1.78
N GLU A 91 8.12 -6.29 1.52
CA GLU A 91 8.19 -6.87 0.20
C GLU A 91 7.11 -7.96 0.02
N GLY A 92 6.68 -8.21 -1.20
CA GLY A 92 5.72 -9.25 -1.54
C GLY A 92 5.90 -9.75 -2.96
N LEU A 93 5.70 -11.04 -3.18
CA LEU A 93 5.82 -11.67 -4.50
C LEU A 93 4.52 -11.46 -5.29
N ARG A 94 4.59 -10.76 -6.43
CA ARG A 94 3.41 -10.49 -7.26
C ARG A 94 2.80 -11.76 -7.87
N LYS A 95 3.64 -12.70 -8.26
CA LYS A 95 3.23 -13.94 -8.95
C LYS A 95 2.59 -15.01 -8.07
N TYR A 96 2.68 -14.87 -6.75
CA TYR A 96 2.09 -15.81 -5.79
C TYR A 96 0.98 -15.11 -5.01
N TRP A 97 -0.23 -15.68 -5.06
CA TRP A 97 -1.37 -15.14 -4.35
C TRP A 97 -1.32 -15.50 -2.87
N ASP A 98 -1.20 -16.80 -2.62
CA ASP A 98 -1.17 -17.44 -1.31
C ASP A 98 -0.45 -18.79 -1.38
N GLU A 99 -0.38 -19.49 -0.28
CA GLU A 99 0.23 -20.83 -0.23
C GLU A 99 -0.74 -21.98 -0.55
N TYR A 100 -2.02 -21.69 -0.82
CA TYR A 100 -3.08 -22.67 -1.05
C TYR A 100 -3.38 -22.91 -2.53
N SER A 101 -2.88 -22.06 -3.41
CA SER A 101 -3.06 -22.18 -4.86
C SER A 101 -1.73 -22.48 -5.56
N TYR A 102 -1.82 -23.09 -6.75
CA TYR A 102 -0.63 -23.37 -7.55
C TYR A 102 0.16 -22.06 -7.83
N PRO A 103 1.48 -22.06 -7.65
CA PRO A 103 2.41 -23.17 -7.43
C PRO A 103 2.64 -23.54 -5.95
N PHE A 104 1.74 -23.24 -5.04
CA PHE A 104 1.82 -23.60 -3.61
C PHE A 104 3.06 -23.03 -2.91
N HIS A 105 3.35 -21.79 -3.21
CA HIS A 105 4.52 -21.09 -2.66
C HIS A 105 4.31 -20.78 -1.17
N LYS A 106 5.12 -21.44 -0.34
CA LYS A 106 5.06 -21.22 1.10
C LYS A 106 5.53 -19.81 1.46
N GLU A 107 4.81 -19.17 2.35
CA GLU A 107 5.14 -17.85 2.87
C GLU A 107 6.57 -17.83 3.43
N GLY A 108 7.36 -16.85 3.00
CA GLY A 108 8.76 -16.71 3.38
C GLY A 108 9.76 -17.47 2.50
N ASP A 109 9.33 -18.44 1.70
CA ASP A 109 10.21 -19.13 0.76
C ASP A 109 10.51 -18.25 -0.46
N GLY A 110 11.71 -18.38 -1.00
CA GLY A 110 12.08 -17.67 -2.22
C GLY A 110 13.54 -17.25 -2.28
N PRO A 111 13.86 -16.22 -3.08
CA PRO A 111 15.22 -15.78 -3.33
C PRO A 111 15.98 -15.41 -2.06
N LEU A 112 17.29 -15.67 -2.06
CA LEU A 112 18.18 -15.28 -0.99
C LEU A 112 18.52 -13.77 -1.07
N TYR A 113 18.70 -13.12 0.07
CA TYR A 113 19.27 -11.78 0.15
C TYR A 113 20.68 -11.85 0.72
N LYS A 114 21.68 -11.44 -0.05
CA LYS A 114 23.10 -11.54 0.33
C LYS A 114 23.50 -12.96 0.80
N GLY A 115 22.98 -13.98 0.12
CA GLY A 115 23.26 -15.37 0.43
C GLY A 115 22.55 -15.96 1.65
N GLN A 116 21.67 -15.21 2.29
CA GLN A 116 20.87 -15.65 3.44
C GLN A 116 19.38 -15.71 3.08
N PRO A 117 18.58 -16.56 3.74
CA PRO A 117 17.13 -16.54 3.58
C PRO A 117 16.57 -15.13 3.76
N ALA A 118 15.73 -14.71 2.83
CA ALA A 118 15.12 -13.39 2.84
C ALA A 118 13.62 -13.46 3.20
N THR A 119 13.29 -14.19 4.24
CA THR A 119 11.91 -14.47 4.66
C THR A 119 11.08 -13.22 4.88
N ASP A 120 11.70 -12.16 5.40
CA ASP A 120 11.03 -10.86 5.61
C ASP A 120 10.65 -10.14 4.31
N TYR A 121 11.21 -10.57 3.19
CA TYR A 121 10.96 -9.99 1.87
C TYR A 121 10.16 -10.90 0.94
N ASN A 122 10.07 -12.19 1.24
CA ASN A 122 9.42 -13.18 0.39
C ASN A 122 7.99 -13.43 0.88
N ARG A 123 7.11 -12.46 0.67
CA ARG A 123 5.72 -12.47 1.12
C ARG A 123 4.78 -12.76 -0.05
N ASN A 124 3.78 -13.59 0.15
CA ASN A 124 2.67 -13.75 -0.78
C ASN A 124 1.76 -12.53 -0.76
N GLN A 125 0.90 -12.34 -1.76
CA GLN A 125 0.09 -11.13 -1.89
C GLN A 125 -0.90 -10.95 -0.74
N ASP A 126 -1.57 -12.01 -0.33
CA ASP A 126 -2.54 -11.99 0.76
C ASP A 126 -1.88 -11.59 2.08
N GLU A 127 -0.80 -12.25 2.46
CA GLU A 127 -0.05 -11.95 3.68
C GLU A 127 0.59 -10.56 3.66
N LEU A 128 1.05 -10.12 2.50
CA LEU A 128 1.54 -8.75 2.34
C LEU A 128 0.43 -7.73 2.59
N ALA A 129 -0.77 -7.96 2.04
CA ALA A 129 -1.91 -7.08 2.26
C ALA A 129 -2.32 -7.02 3.73
N ILE A 130 -2.40 -8.18 4.41
CA ILE A 130 -2.72 -8.25 5.86
C ILE A 130 -1.68 -7.50 6.69
N THR A 131 -0.40 -7.71 6.41
CA THR A 131 0.70 -7.00 7.09
C THR A 131 0.61 -5.48 6.88
N MET A 132 0.31 -5.05 5.66
CA MET A 132 0.15 -3.63 5.35
C MET A 132 -1.06 -3.02 6.07
N ILE A 133 -2.19 -3.73 6.13
CA ILE A 133 -3.37 -3.28 6.88
C ILE A 133 -3.01 -3.01 8.35
N ALA A 134 -2.32 -3.95 8.99
CA ALA A 134 -1.90 -3.81 10.38
C ALA A 134 -0.97 -2.59 10.56
N ARG A 135 0.00 -2.40 9.66
CA ARG A 135 0.94 -1.28 9.72
C ARG A 135 0.28 0.06 9.43
N TRP A 136 -0.62 0.14 8.47
CA TRP A 136 -1.37 1.37 8.19
C TRP A 136 -2.29 1.72 9.34
N TYR A 137 -2.95 0.72 9.94
CA TYR A 137 -3.76 0.95 11.13
C TYR A 137 -2.92 1.53 12.27
N ASP A 138 -1.78 0.92 12.58
CA ASP A 138 -0.87 1.41 13.61
C ASP A 138 -0.34 2.81 13.30
N TYR A 139 -0.08 3.10 12.03
CA TYR A 139 0.39 4.39 11.59
C TYR A 139 -0.67 5.48 11.72
N TRP A 140 -1.91 5.21 11.29
CA TRP A 140 -2.97 6.21 11.23
C TRP A 140 -3.83 6.32 12.48
N ARG A 141 -3.87 5.31 13.35
CA ARG A 141 -4.68 5.36 14.59
C ARG A 141 -4.27 6.49 15.52
N GLU A 142 -2.98 6.85 15.51
CA GLU A 142 -2.45 7.91 16.36
C GLU A 142 -2.30 9.20 15.56
N ARG A 143 -3.44 9.84 15.32
CA ARG A 143 -3.50 11.13 14.67
C ARG A 143 -3.01 12.24 15.60
N PRO A 144 -2.64 13.43 15.06
CA PRO A 144 -2.32 14.60 15.87
C PRO A 144 -3.35 14.84 16.97
N GLY A 145 -2.88 15.03 18.20
CA GLY A 145 -3.74 15.28 19.36
C GLY A 145 -4.26 14.04 20.08
N THR A 146 -3.96 12.83 19.62
CA THR A 146 -4.43 11.58 20.24
C THR A 146 -3.39 10.88 21.12
N GLY A 147 -2.17 11.39 21.19
CA GLY A 147 -1.08 10.80 21.97
C GLY A 147 0.15 11.69 21.99
N ASN A 148 1.30 11.13 22.34
CA ASN A 148 2.59 11.83 22.42
C ASN A 148 3.23 12.10 21.06
N ARG A 149 2.45 12.02 19.99
CA ARG A 149 2.93 12.16 18.62
C ARG A 149 2.27 13.28 17.87
N VAL A 150 3.05 13.89 17.00
CA VAL A 150 2.55 14.77 15.96
C VAL A 150 2.84 14.15 14.61
N SER A 151 1.99 13.20 14.19
CA SER A 151 2.02 12.66 12.83
C SER A 151 1.29 13.60 11.89
N SER A 152 1.97 14.06 10.85
CA SER A 152 1.44 15.00 9.87
C SER A 152 1.13 14.34 8.53
N GLY A 153 1.42 13.07 8.39
CA GLY A 153 1.20 12.32 7.16
C GLY A 153 2.39 11.44 6.77
N GLY A 154 2.38 10.94 5.55
CA GLY A 154 3.47 10.09 5.07
C GLY A 154 3.36 9.72 3.61
N THR A 155 4.45 9.16 3.11
CA THR A 155 4.59 8.66 1.75
C THR A 155 4.82 7.16 1.78
N LYS A 156 3.94 6.42 1.13
CA LYS A 156 4.12 4.97 0.99
C LYS A 156 5.28 4.65 0.06
N ILE A 157 6.16 3.81 0.51
CA ILE A 157 7.19 3.24 -0.34
C ILE A 157 6.86 1.77 -0.66
N ILE A 158 6.56 1.44 -1.86
CA ILE A 158 6.42 2.29 -3.05
C ILE A 158 5.05 2.05 -3.66
N PHE A 159 4.63 2.91 -4.58
CA PHE A 159 3.36 2.73 -5.29
C PHE A 159 3.41 1.53 -6.23
N SER A 160 4.42 1.46 -7.10
CA SER A 160 4.63 0.34 -8.02
C SER A 160 5.91 -0.40 -7.72
N ASP A 161 5.93 -1.71 -8.01
CA ASP A 161 7.17 -2.48 -8.04
C ASP A 161 8.19 -1.86 -9.01
N THR A 162 9.45 -2.01 -8.68
CA THR A 162 10.57 -1.57 -9.53
C THR A 162 11.57 -2.70 -9.70
N ASN A 163 12.29 -2.71 -10.82
CA ASN A 163 13.38 -3.63 -11.11
C ASN A 163 14.77 -3.00 -10.97
N THR A 164 14.86 -1.94 -10.19
CA THR A 164 16.11 -1.20 -9.94
C THR A 164 16.67 -1.38 -8.54
N HIS A 165 16.01 -2.12 -7.67
CA HIS A 165 16.38 -2.26 -6.27
C HIS A 165 16.50 -3.72 -5.88
N TYR A 166 17.73 -4.19 -5.75
CA TYR A 166 18.02 -5.58 -5.39
C TYR A 166 17.50 -5.94 -3.98
N ARG A 167 16.72 -7.02 -3.93
CA ARG A 167 16.21 -7.63 -2.69
C ARG A 167 16.17 -9.16 -2.86
N GLY A 168 17.29 -9.84 -2.66
CA GLY A 168 17.43 -11.27 -2.87
C GLY A 168 18.15 -11.58 -4.17
N ALA A 169 17.89 -12.74 -4.80
CA ALA A 169 18.52 -13.14 -6.06
C ALA A 169 17.98 -12.37 -7.28
N GLU A 170 16.86 -11.69 -7.14
CA GLU A 170 16.22 -10.91 -8.19
C GLU A 170 16.44 -9.40 -7.98
N ASN A 171 16.71 -8.70 -9.09
CA ASN A 171 17.05 -7.28 -9.06
C ASN A 171 15.81 -6.38 -9.10
N TYR A 172 14.78 -6.66 -8.31
CA TYR A 172 13.62 -5.81 -8.25
C TYR A 172 13.01 -5.73 -6.85
N ARG A 173 12.29 -4.68 -6.60
CA ARG A 173 11.58 -4.43 -5.37
C ARG A 173 10.10 -4.70 -5.56
N ARG A 174 9.50 -5.44 -4.63
CA ARG A 174 8.12 -5.92 -4.68
C ARG A 174 7.21 -5.32 -3.60
N SER A 175 7.60 -4.22 -3.02
CA SER A 175 6.82 -3.54 -1.98
C SER A 175 5.74 -2.59 -2.52
N GLY A 176 5.54 -2.57 -3.84
CA GLY A 176 4.47 -1.81 -4.47
C GLY A 176 3.08 -2.32 -4.11
N VAL A 177 2.11 -1.43 -4.05
CA VAL A 177 0.69 -1.81 -4.02
C VAL A 177 0.19 -2.20 -5.42
N THR A 178 0.89 -1.77 -6.46
CA THR A 178 0.75 -2.28 -7.84
C THR A 178 2.02 -2.98 -8.26
N ASP A 179 1.95 -3.82 -9.29
CA ASP A 179 3.13 -4.38 -9.92
C ASP A 179 3.83 -3.35 -10.84
N ALA A 180 4.91 -3.76 -11.52
CA ALA A 180 5.67 -2.88 -12.40
C ALA A 180 4.89 -2.41 -13.63
N MET A 181 3.83 -3.13 -14.00
CA MET A 181 2.91 -2.78 -15.10
C MET A 181 1.68 -2.01 -14.63
N ARG A 182 1.65 -1.58 -13.36
CA ARG A 182 0.55 -0.86 -12.70
C ARG A 182 -0.71 -1.69 -12.47
N ILE A 183 -0.61 -3.02 -12.52
CA ILE A 183 -1.71 -3.90 -12.13
C ILE A 183 -1.80 -3.91 -10.60
N GLU A 184 -2.99 -3.66 -10.08
CA GLU A 184 -3.27 -3.58 -8.66
C GLU A 184 -3.10 -4.94 -7.98
N LYS A 185 -2.52 -4.90 -6.79
CA LYS A 185 -2.44 -6.04 -5.87
C LYS A 185 -3.54 -5.92 -4.81
N ASP A 186 -3.74 -6.98 -4.01
CA ASP A 186 -4.67 -6.93 -2.88
C ASP A 186 -4.41 -5.76 -1.92
N ALA A 187 -3.12 -5.43 -1.71
CA ALA A 187 -2.73 -4.30 -0.89
C ALA A 187 -3.19 -2.93 -1.43
N PHE A 188 -3.39 -2.79 -2.75
CA PHE A 188 -3.96 -1.57 -3.34
C PHE A 188 -5.40 -1.37 -2.88
N TYR A 189 -6.23 -2.40 -3.06
CA TYR A 189 -7.64 -2.35 -2.67
C TYR A 189 -7.82 -2.25 -1.17
N ALA A 190 -6.98 -2.93 -0.39
CA ALA A 190 -6.99 -2.81 1.07
C ALA A 190 -6.68 -1.38 1.52
N HIS A 191 -5.69 -0.73 0.89
CA HIS A 191 -5.37 0.67 1.19
C HIS A 191 -6.51 1.61 0.80
N GLN A 192 -7.14 1.39 -0.35
CA GLN A 192 -8.29 2.17 -0.80
C GLN A 192 -9.45 2.10 0.20
N VAL A 193 -9.81 0.90 0.64
CA VAL A 193 -10.87 0.71 1.65
C VAL A 193 -10.53 1.43 2.96
N MET A 194 -9.29 1.31 3.43
CA MET A 194 -8.87 1.99 4.67
C MET A 194 -8.84 3.51 4.52
N TRP A 195 -8.41 4.01 3.37
CA TRP A 195 -8.43 5.44 3.07
C TRP A 195 -9.85 5.99 3.08
N ASP A 196 -10.77 5.32 2.40
CA ASP A 196 -12.17 5.71 2.37
C ASP A 196 -12.82 5.63 3.77
N GLY A 197 -12.44 4.66 4.59
CA GLY A 197 -12.90 4.55 5.97
C GLY A 197 -12.35 5.61 6.93
N TRP A 198 -11.27 6.29 6.58
CA TRP A 198 -10.64 7.31 7.45
C TRP A 198 -10.68 8.74 6.92
N VAL A 199 -10.66 8.91 5.61
CA VAL A 199 -10.51 10.23 4.97
C VAL A 199 -11.77 10.60 4.20
N ASP A 200 -12.24 9.70 3.35
CA ASP A 200 -13.47 9.87 2.55
C ASP A 200 -14.58 8.96 3.09
N THR A 201 -15.02 9.27 4.30
CA THR A 201 -15.94 8.42 5.06
C THR A 201 -17.36 8.35 4.52
N GLU A 202 -17.63 8.98 3.38
CA GLU A 202 -18.93 8.89 2.68
C GLU A 202 -19.00 7.67 1.75
N LYS A 203 -17.85 7.00 1.52
CA LYS A 203 -17.75 5.82 0.68
C LYS A 203 -17.72 4.54 1.49
N ASP A 204 -18.70 3.70 1.26
CA ASP A 204 -18.74 2.36 1.83
C ASP A 204 -18.11 1.35 0.87
N GLN A 205 -17.09 0.63 1.35
CA GLN A 205 -16.36 -0.35 0.53
C GLN A 205 -16.13 -1.67 1.26
N THR A 206 -16.07 -2.73 0.46
CA THR A 206 -15.73 -4.09 0.91
C THR A 206 -14.88 -4.75 -0.16
N TYR A 207 -13.85 -5.48 0.24
CA TYR A 207 -12.96 -6.22 -0.65
C TYR A 207 -12.54 -7.54 0.00
N ILE A 208 -12.65 -8.65 -0.74
CA ILE A 208 -12.12 -9.95 -0.34
C ILE A 208 -10.67 -10.04 -0.81
N ILE A 209 -9.74 -10.31 0.11
CA ILE A 209 -8.33 -10.50 -0.22
C ILE A 209 -8.13 -11.84 -0.92
N GLY A 210 -7.49 -11.83 -2.08
CA GLY A 210 -7.19 -13.01 -2.87
C GLY A 210 -8.30 -13.37 -3.87
N HIS A 211 -8.35 -14.65 -4.23
CA HIS A 211 -9.26 -15.21 -5.23
C HIS A 211 -10.06 -16.38 -4.65
N TRP A 212 -10.93 -16.99 -5.47
CA TRP A 212 -11.70 -18.17 -5.05
C TRP A 212 -11.60 -19.32 -6.08
N ASN A 213 -10.35 -19.69 -6.43
CA ASN A 213 -10.00 -20.80 -7.32
C ASN A 213 -8.95 -21.67 -6.61
N TYR A 214 -9.38 -22.75 -5.96
CA TYR A 214 -8.52 -23.62 -5.18
C TYR A 214 -8.73 -25.09 -5.55
N PRO A 215 -7.76 -25.97 -5.24
CA PRO A 215 -7.98 -27.41 -5.30
C PRO A 215 -9.11 -27.85 -4.37
N ASP A 216 -9.78 -28.95 -4.75
CA ASP A 216 -10.78 -29.56 -3.89
C ASP A 216 -10.21 -29.90 -2.50
N ASN A 217 -11.07 -29.80 -1.49
CA ASN A 217 -10.74 -30.01 -0.08
C ASN A 217 -9.77 -28.97 0.55
N THR A 218 -9.46 -27.88 -0.13
CA THR A 218 -8.72 -26.78 0.47
C THR A 218 -9.55 -26.18 1.62
N VAL A 219 -8.91 -26.00 2.77
CA VAL A 219 -9.45 -25.27 3.92
C VAL A 219 -8.46 -24.15 4.26
N LYS A 220 -8.93 -22.91 4.22
CA LYS A 220 -8.07 -21.74 4.43
C LYS A 220 -8.80 -20.63 5.17
N PRO A 221 -8.08 -19.68 5.80
CA PRO A 221 -8.69 -18.44 6.25
C PRO A 221 -9.10 -17.58 5.04
N VAL A 222 -10.21 -16.87 5.15
CA VAL A 222 -10.61 -15.81 4.24
C VAL A 222 -10.54 -14.49 4.97
N GLN A 223 -9.89 -13.51 4.35
CA GLN A 223 -9.77 -12.16 4.87
C GLN A 223 -10.57 -11.21 4.01
N VAL A 224 -11.27 -10.31 4.67
CA VAL A 224 -12.06 -9.24 4.05
C VAL A 224 -11.65 -7.92 4.66
N VAL A 225 -11.42 -6.91 3.84
CA VAL A 225 -11.24 -5.54 4.30
C VAL A 225 -12.50 -4.74 3.99
N SER A 226 -13.01 -4.00 4.98
CA SER A 226 -14.27 -3.25 4.84
C SER A 226 -14.32 -2.03 5.74
N THR A 227 -15.08 -1.01 5.29
CA THR A 227 -15.47 0.16 6.10
C THR A 227 -16.61 -0.14 7.07
N GLY A 228 -17.25 -1.31 6.95
CA GLY A 228 -18.37 -1.72 7.79
C GLY A 228 -18.01 -2.02 9.24
N GLU A 229 -19.02 -2.04 10.10
CA GLU A 229 -18.87 -2.46 11.51
C GLU A 229 -18.85 -3.98 11.65
N GLU A 230 -19.60 -4.66 10.79
CA GLU A 230 -19.69 -6.12 10.71
C GLU A 230 -19.61 -6.57 9.27
N VAL A 231 -19.03 -7.74 9.05
CA VAL A 231 -18.99 -8.40 7.74
C VAL A 231 -19.47 -9.83 7.92
N GLU A 232 -20.41 -10.25 7.05
CA GLU A 232 -20.87 -11.62 6.94
C GLU A 232 -20.42 -12.21 5.60
N LEU A 233 -19.91 -13.45 5.65
CA LEU A 233 -19.42 -14.16 4.47
C LEU A 233 -20.44 -15.18 4.02
N PHE A 234 -20.68 -15.25 2.71
CA PHE A 234 -21.59 -16.21 2.09
C PHE A 234 -20.85 -17.04 1.04
N LEU A 235 -21.11 -18.33 1.03
CA LEU A 235 -20.66 -19.23 -0.02
C LEU A 235 -21.89 -19.86 -0.72
N ASN A 236 -22.05 -19.55 -2.00
CA ASN A 236 -23.21 -19.99 -2.79
C ASN A 236 -24.56 -19.64 -2.13
N GLY A 237 -24.64 -18.45 -1.53
CA GLY A 237 -25.82 -17.94 -0.84
C GLY A 237 -26.01 -18.45 0.59
N ASN A 238 -25.20 -19.39 1.07
CA ASN A 238 -25.26 -19.87 2.45
C ASN A 238 -24.31 -19.07 3.34
N SER A 239 -24.82 -18.56 4.44
CA SER A 239 -24.02 -17.81 5.42
C SER A 239 -22.97 -18.73 6.08
N LEU A 240 -21.74 -18.23 6.14
CA LEU A 240 -20.66 -18.81 6.91
C LEU A 240 -20.44 -18.07 8.24
N GLY A 241 -21.34 -17.11 8.56
CA GLY A 241 -21.28 -16.31 9.77
C GLY A 241 -20.50 -15.00 9.61
N LYS A 242 -20.28 -14.33 10.75
CA LYS A 242 -19.60 -13.04 10.83
C LYS A 242 -18.10 -13.20 11.10
N GLY A 243 -17.31 -12.38 10.44
CA GLY A 243 -15.86 -12.37 10.59
C GLY A 243 -15.39 -11.74 11.90
N LYS A 244 -14.24 -12.19 12.39
CA LYS A 244 -13.55 -11.58 13.52
C LYS A 244 -12.86 -10.29 13.09
N ARG A 245 -13.31 -9.15 13.63
CA ARG A 245 -12.76 -7.83 13.29
C ARG A 245 -11.43 -7.57 13.98
N GLN A 246 -10.47 -7.08 13.22
CA GLN A 246 -9.16 -6.63 13.67
C GLN A 246 -8.78 -5.32 12.94
N TYR A 247 -7.93 -4.52 13.55
CA TYR A 247 -7.44 -3.25 12.95
C TYR A 247 -8.55 -2.37 12.37
N ASN A 248 -9.73 -2.39 12.95
CA ASN A 248 -10.96 -1.72 12.52
C ASN A 248 -11.50 -2.12 11.14
N PHE A 249 -10.67 -2.59 10.23
CA PHE A 249 -11.02 -2.82 8.82
C PHE A 249 -10.88 -4.27 8.37
N LEU A 250 -10.08 -5.08 9.05
CA LEU A 250 -9.83 -6.47 8.68
C LEU A 250 -10.80 -7.41 9.38
N PHE A 251 -11.47 -8.25 8.62
CA PHE A 251 -12.37 -9.30 9.09
C PHE A 251 -11.84 -10.66 8.65
N THR A 252 -11.58 -11.55 9.60
CA THR A 252 -11.04 -12.89 9.35
C THR A 252 -12.11 -13.94 9.60
N PHE A 253 -12.24 -14.87 8.65
CA PHE A 253 -13.07 -16.06 8.71
C PHE A 253 -12.16 -17.28 8.70
N ASP A 254 -12.02 -17.94 9.84
CA ASP A 254 -11.14 -19.09 9.98
C ASP A 254 -11.74 -20.35 9.34
N ASN A 255 -10.90 -21.25 8.81
CA ASN A 255 -11.26 -22.59 8.37
C ASN A 255 -12.38 -22.64 7.33
N VAL A 256 -12.38 -21.74 6.36
CA VAL A 256 -13.37 -21.76 5.27
C VAL A 256 -13.01 -22.88 4.29
N ALA A 257 -13.90 -23.87 4.17
CA ALA A 257 -13.73 -24.96 3.22
C ALA A 257 -14.09 -24.49 1.80
N PHE A 258 -13.17 -24.67 0.86
CA PHE A 258 -13.42 -24.35 -0.53
C PHE A 258 -14.55 -25.22 -1.12
N LYS A 259 -15.45 -24.57 -1.80
CA LYS A 259 -16.41 -25.16 -2.73
C LYS A 259 -16.53 -24.24 -3.93
N PRO A 260 -16.53 -24.77 -5.15
CA PRO A 260 -16.72 -23.95 -6.34
C PRO A 260 -17.99 -23.10 -6.30
N GLY A 261 -17.91 -21.89 -6.80
CA GLY A 261 -19.05 -20.99 -6.90
C GLY A 261 -18.72 -19.56 -6.49
N LYS A 262 -19.73 -18.88 -5.92
CA LYS A 262 -19.63 -17.46 -5.51
C LYS A 262 -19.31 -17.35 -4.03
N LEU A 263 -18.18 -16.73 -3.69
CA LEU A 263 -17.87 -16.27 -2.35
C LEU A 263 -18.19 -14.78 -2.27
N GLU A 264 -19.05 -14.37 -1.35
CA GLU A 264 -19.53 -13.00 -1.22
C GLU A 264 -19.42 -12.50 0.20
N ALA A 265 -18.85 -11.33 0.39
CA ALA A 265 -18.80 -10.61 1.66
C ALA A 265 -19.83 -9.48 1.63
N VAL A 266 -20.63 -9.38 2.67
CA VAL A 266 -21.64 -8.34 2.86
C VAL A 266 -21.32 -7.59 4.14
N SER A 267 -21.22 -6.27 4.04
CA SER A 267 -20.86 -5.39 5.16
C SER A 267 -22.07 -4.63 5.67
N TYR A 268 -22.12 -4.47 6.98
CA TYR A 268 -23.21 -3.80 7.68
C TYR A 268 -22.67 -2.66 8.55
N ASN A 269 -23.49 -1.62 8.70
CA ASN A 269 -23.24 -0.55 9.65
C ASN A 269 -23.73 -0.92 11.07
N LYS A 270 -23.51 -0.04 12.05
CA LYS A 270 -23.97 -0.22 13.45
C LYS A 270 -25.45 -0.49 13.62
N ALA A 271 -26.27 -0.05 12.69
CA ALA A 271 -27.71 -0.29 12.70
C ALA A 271 -28.12 -1.62 12.04
N GLY A 272 -27.15 -2.42 11.60
CA GLY A 272 -27.40 -3.68 10.89
C GLY A 272 -27.88 -3.50 9.46
N LYS A 273 -27.80 -2.29 8.89
CA LYS A 273 -28.14 -2.05 7.49
C LYS A 273 -26.93 -2.40 6.61
N GLU A 274 -27.18 -3.15 5.54
CA GLU A 274 -26.19 -3.39 4.50
C GLU A 274 -25.72 -2.07 3.88
N ILE A 275 -24.40 -1.93 3.73
CA ILE A 275 -23.76 -0.73 3.18
C ILE A 275 -22.89 -1.04 1.96
N SER A 276 -22.32 -2.23 1.87
CA SER A 276 -21.45 -2.62 0.76
C SER A 276 -21.38 -4.13 0.62
N ARG A 277 -21.08 -4.62 -0.59
CA ARG A 277 -20.78 -6.02 -0.85
C ARG A 277 -19.73 -6.20 -1.92
N TYR A 278 -19.02 -7.31 -1.83
CA TYR A 278 -18.02 -7.71 -2.82
C TYR A 278 -18.03 -9.21 -3.01
N ALA A 279 -17.81 -9.67 -4.23
CA ALA A 279 -17.81 -11.10 -4.51
C ALA A 279 -16.69 -11.50 -5.46
N VAL A 280 -16.15 -12.70 -5.22
CA VAL A 280 -15.25 -13.42 -6.12
C VAL A 280 -15.91 -14.74 -6.53
N ASN A 281 -15.58 -15.23 -7.71
CA ASN A 281 -16.18 -16.44 -8.25
C ASN A 281 -15.09 -17.44 -8.63
N THR A 282 -15.38 -18.71 -8.48
CA THR A 282 -14.59 -19.77 -9.10
C THR A 282 -14.77 -19.72 -10.61
N ALA A 283 -13.67 -19.65 -11.34
CA ALA A 283 -13.66 -19.79 -12.80
C ALA A 283 -13.78 -21.27 -13.22
N GLY A 284 -14.41 -21.49 -14.35
CA GLY A 284 -14.41 -22.79 -15.03
C GLY A 284 -13.14 -22.98 -15.87
N GLU A 285 -13.21 -23.96 -16.80
CA GLU A 285 -12.14 -24.22 -17.74
C GLU A 285 -11.84 -22.98 -18.61
N PRO A 286 -10.57 -22.70 -18.91
CA PRO A 286 -10.17 -21.62 -19.79
C PRO A 286 -10.84 -21.72 -21.16
N ALA A 287 -11.52 -20.66 -21.59
CA ALA A 287 -12.29 -20.66 -22.84
C ALA A 287 -11.85 -19.56 -23.82
N SER A 288 -11.42 -18.41 -23.34
CA SER A 288 -11.05 -17.28 -24.19
C SER A 288 -10.09 -16.30 -23.52
N LEU A 289 -9.56 -15.39 -24.34
CA LEU A 289 -8.81 -14.23 -23.87
C LEU A 289 -9.72 -13.01 -23.87
N LYS A 290 -9.78 -12.32 -22.74
CA LYS A 290 -10.42 -11.01 -22.62
C LYS A 290 -9.34 -9.95 -22.68
N LEU A 291 -9.51 -8.98 -23.59
CA LEU A 291 -8.62 -7.84 -23.75
C LEU A 291 -9.32 -6.58 -23.24
N THR A 292 -8.64 -5.85 -22.38
CA THR A 292 -9.12 -4.56 -21.85
C THR A 292 -8.06 -3.49 -22.10
N ALA A 293 -8.42 -2.44 -22.84
CA ALA A 293 -7.54 -1.30 -23.05
C ALA A 293 -7.56 -0.39 -21.81
N ILE A 294 -6.39 -0.08 -21.28
CA ILE A 294 -6.16 0.93 -20.25
C ILE A 294 -5.51 2.12 -20.97
N GLN A 295 -6.26 3.19 -21.12
CA GLN A 295 -5.89 4.36 -21.92
C GLN A 295 -6.27 5.64 -21.18
N ASN A 296 -5.90 6.79 -21.75
CA ASN A 296 -6.32 8.08 -21.24
C ASN A 296 -7.86 8.13 -21.12
N PRO A 297 -8.43 8.66 -20.02
CA PRO A 297 -9.88 8.84 -19.87
C PRO A 297 -10.54 9.64 -21.02
N GLU A 298 -9.81 10.52 -21.67
CA GLU A 298 -10.27 11.30 -22.84
C GLU A 298 -10.24 10.52 -24.16
N GLY A 299 -9.78 9.25 -24.13
CA GLY A 299 -9.63 8.38 -25.27
C GLY A 299 -8.18 8.25 -25.74
N PHE A 300 -7.95 7.37 -26.71
CA PHE A 300 -6.65 7.12 -27.31
C PHE A 300 -6.46 8.01 -28.55
N HIS A 301 -5.36 8.75 -28.59
CA HIS A 301 -5.01 9.65 -29.68
C HIS A 301 -3.87 9.09 -30.52
N ALA A 302 -4.08 8.86 -31.79
CA ALA A 302 -3.06 8.36 -32.72
C ALA A 302 -2.10 9.45 -33.16
N ASP A 303 -1.42 10.10 -32.24
CA ASP A 303 -0.53 11.26 -32.45
C ASP A 303 0.98 10.89 -32.41
N GLY A 304 1.28 9.60 -32.20
CA GLY A 304 2.65 9.09 -32.07
C GLY A 304 3.27 9.27 -30.66
N ALA A 305 2.55 9.90 -29.72
CA ALA A 305 2.99 10.14 -28.37
C ALA A 305 2.12 9.44 -27.30
N ASP A 306 0.84 9.21 -27.61
CA ASP A 306 -0.09 8.56 -26.70
C ASP A 306 0.14 7.04 -26.64
N MET A 307 -0.15 6.43 -25.49
CA MET A 307 0.04 4.99 -25.25
C MET A 307 -1.20 4.39 -24.59
N ALA A 308 -1.48 3.15 -24.96
CA ALA A 308 -2.44 2.31 -24.24
C ALA A 308 -1.75 1.04 -23.71
N LEU A 309 -2.12 0.60 -22.51
CA LEU A 309 -1.80 -0.72 -22.00
C LEU A 309 -2.95 -1.65 -22.35
N ILE A 310 -2.63 -2.88 -22.74
CA ILE A 310 -3.63 -3.91 -22.98
C ILE A 310 -3.52 -4.95 -21.88
N GLN A 311 -4.51 -4.99 -21.01
CA GLN A 311 -4.65 -6.07 -20.03
C GLN A 311 -5.19 -7.31 -20.74
N VAL A 312 -4.50 -8.43 -20.59
CA VAL A 312 -4.89 -9.72 -21.15
C VAL A 312 -5.28 -10.65 -20.01
N GLU A 313 -6.49 -11.15 -20.03
CA GLU A 313 -7.02 -12.07 -19.03
C GLU A 313 -7.44 -13.38 -19.70
N VAL A 314 -7.08 -14.51 -19.09
CA VAL A 314 -7.66 -15.81 -19.46
C VAL A 314 -8.95 -15.96 -18.69
N VAL A 315 -10.05 -16.19 -19.40
CA VAL A 315 -11.39 -16.30 -18.79
C VAL A 315 -12.11 -17.56 -19.25
N ASP A 316 -13.03 -18.04 -18.41
CA ASP A 316 -13.93 -19.13 -18.76
C ASP A 316 -15.03 -18.69 -19.74
N LYS A 317 -15.94 -19.60 -20.08
CA LYS A 317 -17.07 -19.33 -20.99
C LYS A 317 -18.02 -18.24 -20.49
N ASP A 318 -18.04 -18.00 -19.19
CA ASP A 318 -18.89 -17.00 -18.52
C ASP A 318 -18.15 -15.68 -18.26
N GLY A 319 -16.91 -15.57 -18.76
CA GLY A 319 -16.04 -14.38 -18.60
C GLY A 319 -15.41 -14.24 -17.22
N LYS A 320 -15.41 -15.29 -16.39
CA LYS A 320 -14.77 -15.30 -15.06
C LYS A 320 -13.28 -15.64 -15.18
N ARG A 321 -12.49 -15.05 -14.31
CA ARG A 321 -11.03 -15.21 -14.21
C ARG A 321 -10.64 -16.04 -13.00
#